data_0496258a0b183c8bc49d7367f271a484
#
_entry.id   0496258a0b183c8bc49d7367f271a484
#
_cell.length_a   1.000
_cell.length_b   1.000
_cell.length_c   1.000
_cell.angle_alpha   90.00
_cell.angle_beta   90.00
_cell.angle_gamma   90.00
#
_symmetry.space_group_name_H-M   'P 1'
#
loop_
_entity.id
_entity.type
_entity.pdbx_description
1 polymer ?
#
loop_
_entity_poly.entity_id
_entity_poly.type
_entity_poly.pdbx_seq_one_letter_code
_entity_poly.pdbx_strand_id
1 'polypeptide(L)'
;MTKAIRIIIICVLALVVATIGVAAVRTLDFDPPVTLLLNGEGDIYVEYGQEYTEQGAVATLSDAQEKVPVTIVGQADTSRLGDYLIKYIASFGGHTTTAYRCVHVIDSEAPVITLTSDPKSYTLIGEAYLEEGFTATDNYDGVLTNQVVCKEIDGVMHYSVADSSGNVTTVTRTINYVNPDAPILTLEGGQTCFIMAGEQYAEPGYVATDLRDGDLSANVIVSGDVDGNIPGIYTLKYTISNSVGMDATRERIIYVIPKQTEDEPPSAEILPNPGTVIEPNGKTIYLTFDDGPSSHTARLLDVLKKYNVKASFFVTSSAYMDVLTRAAKEGHTIAIHTNSHDYSKIYASDEAFMADLEAIQSKIQQYTGIKSMLTRFPGGSSNSVSSAYSRGIMTRLTKKLHAMGYQYFDWNVDSNDAGGARTAKKVFENVTKGIAERQNSVVLQHDTKGYSVDAVEQIIAWGLCNGYTFKALDKDSPACHHSVRN
;
A
#
# COMPACT_ATOMS: atom_id res chain seq x y z
N MET A 1 -26.71 -21.00 -19.25
CA MET A 1 -25.52 -20.69 -20.08
C MET A 1 -24.48 -20.09 -19.15
N THR A 2 -23.34 -20.72 -18.99
CA THR A 2 -22.31 -20.35 -18.02
C THR A 2 -21.63 -19.00 -18.37
N LYS A 3 -21.17 -18.26 -17.36
CA LYS A 3 -20.46 -16.96 -17.51
C LYS A 3 -19.36 -16.98 -18.59
N ALA A 4 -18.69 -18.12 -18.77
CA ALA A 4 -17.66 -18.33 -19.80
C ALA A 4 -18.19 -18.17 -21.25
N ILE A 5 -19.42 -18.59 -21.52
CA ILE A 5 -20.01 -18.47 -22.85
C ILE A 5 -20.40 -17.02 -23.19
N ARG A 6 -20.77 -16.21 -22.17
CA ARG A 6 -21.06 -14.79 -22.39
C ARG A 6 -19.80 -13.97 -22.72
N ILE A 7 -18.68 -14.26 -22.05
CA ILE A 7 -17.40 -13.60 -22.31
C ILE A 7 -16.89 -13.93 -23.72
N ILE A 8 -17.00 -15.20 -24.14
CA ILE A 8 -16.58 -15.62 -25.50
C ILE A 8 -17.44 -14.97 -26.58
N ILE A 9 -18.76 -14.82 -26.36
CA ILE A 9 -19.66 -14.16 -27.32
C ILE A 9 -19.35 -12.65 -27.43
N ILE A 10 -19.03 -11.98 -26.33
CA ILE A 10 -18.65 -10.56 -26.33
C ILE A 10 -17.31 -10.35 -27.03
N CYS A 11 -16.32 -11.22 -26.78
CA CYS A 11 -15.02 -11.14 -27.46
C CYS A 11 -15.13 -11.46 -28.95
N VAL A 12 -16.00 -12.38 -29.37
CA VAL A 12 -16.22 -12.70 -30.80
C VAL A 12 -16.98 -11.58 -31.51
N LEU A 13 -17.95 -10.93 -30.86
CA LEU A 13 -18.62 -9.76 -31.44
C LEU A 13 -17.67 -8.56 -31.57
N ALA A 14 -16.81 -8.31 -30.58
CA ALA A 14 -15.79 -7.26 -30.65
C ALA A 14 -14.77 -7.54 -31.79
N LEU A 15 -14.37 -8.80 -31.99
CA LEU A 15 -13.46 -9.17 -33.07
C LEU A 15 -14.11 -9.05 -34.46
N VAL A 16 -15.40 -9.37 -34.58
CA VAL A 16 -16.14 -9.26 -35.85
C VAL A 16 -16.37 -7.81 -36.21
N VAL A 17 -16.63 -6.93 -35.25
CA VAL A 17 -16.75 -5.48 -35.51
C VAL A 17 -15.40 -4.87 -35.89
N ALA A 18 -14.30 -5.31 -35.27
CA ALA A 18 -12.96 -4.86 -35.63
C ALA A 18 -12.51 -5.35 -37.03
N THR A 19 -12.86 -6.59 -37.40
CA THR A 19 -12.48 -7.14 -38.74
C THR A 19 -13.33 -6.65 -39.88
N ILE A 20 -14.60 -6.29 -39.67
CA ILE A 20 -15.44 -5.68 -40.71
C ILE A 20 -15.07 -4.21 -40.91
N GLY A 21 -14.63 -3.51 -39.84
CA GLY A 21 -14.14 -2.13 -39.95
C GLY A 21 -12.81 -1.99 -40.72
N VAL A 22 -11.95 -3.01 -40.66
CA VAL A 22 -10.62 -3.01 -41.34
C VAL A 22 -10.69 -3.47 -42.80
N ALA A 23 -11.70 -4.25 -43.20
CA ALA A 23 -11.82 -4.75 -44.56
C ALA A 23 -12.54 -3.79 -45.53
N ALA A 24 -13.27 -2.78 -45.05
CA ALA A 24 -14.03 -1.83 -45.86
C ALA A 24 -13.29 -0.53 -46.20
N VAL A 25 -12.04 -0.33 -45.77
CA VAL A 25 -11.27 0.92 -45.95
C VAL A 25 -10.08 0.76 -46.92
N ARG A 26 -10.10 -0.24 -47.79
CA ARG A 26 -9.06 -0.35 -48.83
C ARG A 26 -9.58 -0.14 -50.22
N THR A 27 -10.29 0.96 -50.51
CA THR A 27 -10.35 1.56 -51.83
C THR A 27 -11.03 2.92 -51.73
N LEU A 28 -10.25 3.93 -51.59
CA LEU A 28 -10.36 5.27 -52.14
C LEU A 28 -9.41 6.17 -51.33
N ASP A 29 -8.25 6.51 -51.90
CA ASP A 29 -7.39 7.59 -51.44
C ASP A 29 -8.16 8.92 -51.55
N PHE A 30 -8.86 9.26 -50.50
CA PHE A 30 -9.30 10.59 -50.16
C PHE A 30 -9.00 10.81 -48.72
N ASP A 31 -7.85 11.47 -48.45
CA ASP A 31 -7.66 12.07 -47.11
C ASP A 31 -8.90 12.89 -46.79
N PRO A 32 -9.61 12.61 -45.70
CA PRO A 32 -10.75 13.43 -45.33
C PRO A 32 -10.25 14.85 -45.13
N PRO A 33 -10.92 15.87 -45.68
CA PRO A 33 -10.46 17.26 -45.59
C PRO A 33 -10.44 17.77 -44.13
N VAL A 34 -10.97 17.00 -43.22
CA VAL A 34 -11.02 17.32 -41.79
C VAL A 34 -10.26 16.25 -40.99
N THR A 35 -9.22 16.65 -40.29
CA THR A 35 -8.53 15.84 -39.30
C THR A 35 -9.15 16.13 -37.95
N LEU A 36 -9.57 15.08 -37.22
CA LEU A 36 -10.18 15.17 -35.90
C LEU A 36 -9.32 14.37 -34.90
N LEU A 37 -8.79 15.05 -33.90
CA LEU A 37 -7.93 14.47 -32.85
C LEU A 37 -8.58 14.70 -31.48
N LEU A 38 -8.61 13.67 -30.68
CA LEU A 38 -9.06 13.79 -29.29
C LEU A 38 -8.02 14.54 -28.46
N ASN A 39 -8.49 15.39 -27.55
CA ASN A 39 -7.64 15.93 -26.49
C ASN A 39 -7.52 14.86 -25.40
N GLY A 40 -6.33 14.28 -25.24
CA GLY A 40 -6.11 13.17 -24.32
C GLY A 40 -6.43 11.80 -24.90
N GLU A 41 -6.66 10.83 -24.04
CA GLU A 41 -6.80 9.41 -24.40
C GLU A 41 -8.19 9.07 -24.94
N GLY A 42 -8.28 8.03 -25.74
CA GLY A 42 -9.54 7.52 -26.29
C GLY A 42 -10.33 6.66 -25.31
N ASP A 43 -9.62 5.97 -24.43
CA ASP A 43 -10.19 5.15 -23.35
C ASP A 43 -9.83 5.78 -22.01
N ILE A 44 -10.83 6.13 -21.22
CA ILE A 44 -10.67 6.77 -19.90
C ILE A 44 -11.39 5.93 -18.87
N TYR A 45 -10.72 5.63 -17.78
CA TYR A 45 -11.30 4.94 -16.62
C TYR A 45 -11.59 5.97 -15.53
N VAL A 46 -12.82 5.97 -15.04
CA VAL A 46 -13.30 6.88 -14.00
C VAL A 46 -13.93 6.04 -12.89
N GLU A 47 -13.53 6.28 -11.68
CA GLU A 47 -14.12 5.61 -10.53
C GLU A 47 -15.55 6.08 -10.30
N TYR A 48 -16.43 5.18 -9.87
CA TYR A 48 -17.82 5.49 -9.55
C TYR A 48 -17.93 6.70 -8.61
N GLY A 49 -18.83 7.61 -8.96
CA GLY A 49 -19.06 8.83 -8.18
C GLY A 49 -17.99 9.92 -8.32
N GLN A 50 -16.89 9.66 -9.01
CA GLN A 50 -15.88 10.68 -9.28
C GLN A 50 -16.33 11.60 -10.42
N GLU A 51 -15.94 12.87 -10.33
CA GLU A 51 -16.30 13.84 -11.37
C GLU A 51 -15.48 13.60 -12.63
N TYR A 52 -16.17 13.45 -13.75
CA TYR A 52 -15.55 13.37 -15.07
C TYR A 52 -15.71 14.71 -15.80
N THR A 53 -14.60 15.27 -16.25
CA THR A 53 -14.59 16.45 -17.11
C THR A 53 -14.17 16.07 -18.53
N GLU A 54 -15.07 16.30 -19.49
CA GLU A 54 -14.81 16.03 -20.89
C GLU A 54 -13.71 16.93 -21.45
N GLN A 55 -12.65 16.32 -22.01
CA GLN A 55 -11.46 17.01 -22.50
C GLN A 55 -11.64 17.55 -23.93
N GLY A 56 -12.69 17.08 -24.64
CA GLY A 56 -13.02 17.53 -25.99
C GLY A 56 -12.08 16.95 -27.06
N ALA A 57 -12.18 17.55 -28.22
CA ALA A 57 -11.38 17.20 -29.40
C ALA A 57 -11.09 18.45 -30.22
N VAL A 58 -10.07 18.40 -31.04
CA VAL A 58 -9.70 19.46 -31.98
C VAL A 58 -9.84 18.92 -33.41
N ALA A 59 -10.58 19.65 -34.23
CA ALA A 59 -10.67 19.37 -35.66
C ALA A 59 -10.04 20.50 -36.45
N THR A 60 -9.25 20.13 -37.45
CA THR A 60 -8.59 21.09 -38.37
C THR A 60 -8.75 20.63 -39.82
N LEU A 61 -8.76 21.57 -40.71
CA LEU A 61 -8.64 21.27 -42.14
C LEU A 61 -7.18 20.84 -42.44
N SER A 62 -7.05 19.75 -43.17
CA SER A 62 -5.73 19.16 -43.46
C SER A 62 -4.79 20.12 -44.19
N ASP A 63 -5.33 21.03 -45.03
CA ASP A 63 -4.54 21.89 -45.88
C ASP A 63 -4.24 23.28 -45.28
N ALA A 64 -5.02 23.72 -44.27
CA ALA A 64 -4.99 25.10 -43.79
C ALA A 64 -4.81 25.23 -42.27
N GLN A 65 -4.82 24.15 -41.52
CA GLN A 65 -4.85 24.14 -40.03
C GLN A 65 -5.98 25.02 -39.42
N GLU A 66 -6.98 25.36 -40.24
CA GLU A 66 -8.13 26.10 -39.78
C GLU A 66 -9.00 25.21 -38.89
N LYS A 67 -9.44 25.79 -37.75
CA LYS A 67 -10.25 25.05 -36.78
C LYS A 67 -11.66 24.83 -37.31
N VAL A 68 -12.12 23.58 -37.24
CA VAL A 68 -13.48 23.18 -37.54
C VAL A 68 -14.25 22.95 -36.24
N PRO A 69 -15.48 23.45 -36.12
CA PRO A 69 -16.30 23.17 -34.94
C PRO A 69 -16.50 21.67 -34.74
N VAL A 70 -16.33 21.21 -33.50
CA VAL A 70 -16.57 19.83 -33.09
C VAL A 70 -17.88 19.76 -32.33
N THR A 71 -18.79 18.92 -32.80
CA THR A 71 -20.02 18.58 -32.09
C THR A 71 -19.73 17.34 -31.23
N ILE A 72 -20.04 17.44 -29.96
CA ILE A 72 -19.90 16.34 -29.02
C ILE A 72 -21.30 15.76 -28.77
N VAL A 73 -21.44 14.46 -28.91
CA VAL A 73 -22.68 13.71 -28.68
C VAL A 73 -22.43 12.57 -27.69
N GLY A 74 -23.20 12.55 -26.62
CA GLY A 74 -23.04 11.65 -25.51
C GLY A 74 -22.41 12.34 -24.32
N GLN A 75 -22.57 11.74 -23.18
CA GLN A 75 -21.92 12.14 -21.93
C GLN A 75 -21.75 10.92 -21.05
N ALA A 76 -20.77 10.93 -20.16
CA ALA A 76 -20.62 9.91 -19.15
C ALA A 76 -21.47 10.24 -17.92
N ASP A 77 -22.14 9.25 -17.39
CA ASP A 77 -22.86 9.32 -16.12
C ASP A 77 -22.04 8.54 -15.07
N THR A 78 -21.23 9.25 -14.32
CA THR A 78 -20.34 8.64 -13.31
C THR A 78 -21.08 8.12 -12.08
N SER A 79 -22.38 8.35 -12.00
CA SER A 79 -23.24 7.76 -10.96
C SER A 79 -23.71 6.33 -11.30
N ARG A 80 -23.26 5.78 -12.42
CA ARG A 80 -23.65 4.43 -12.88
C ARG A 80 -22.48 3.75 -13.58
N LEU A 81 -22.18 2.54 -13.16
CA LEU A 81 -21.15 1.73 -13.82
C LEU A 81 -21.51 1.42 -15.27
N GLY A 82 -20.52 1.42 -16.13
CA GLY A 82 -20.67 1.06 -17.54
C GLY A 82 -19.77 1.82 -18.46
N ASP A 83 -19.90 1.51 -19.75
CA ASP A 83 -19.13 2.12 -20.82
C ASP A 83 -19.96 3.20 -21.50
N TYR A 84 -19.46 4.42 -21.50
CA TYR A 84 -20.10 5.59 -22.07
C TYR A 84 -19.33 6.04 -23.30
N LEU A 85 -19.97 5.90 -24.46
CA LEU A 85 -19.36 6.29 -25.72
C LEU A 85 -19.70 7.75 -26.04
N ILE A 86 -18.68 8.59 -26.09
CA ILE A 86 -18.77 9.98 -26.50
C ILE A 86 -18.30 10.09 -27.94
N LYS A 87 -19.17 10.59 -28.80
CA LYS A 87 -18.90 10.75 -30.20
C LYS A 87 -18.57 12.21 -30.54
N TYR A 88 -17.49 12.41 -31.22
CA TYR A 88 -17.08 13.71 -31.76
C TYR A 88 -17.32 13.72 -33.23
N ILE A 89 -17.91 14.78 -33.73
CA ILE A 89 -18.29 14.95 -35.15
C ILE A 89 -17.75 16.29 -35.59
N ALA A 90 -16.97 16.31 -36.65
CA ALA A 90 -16.54 17.50 -37.31
C ALA A 90 -16.92 17.41 -38.80
N SER A 91 -17.59 18.42 -39.31
CA SER A 91 -18.06 18.45 -40.70
C SER A 91 -17.64 19.74 -41.37
N PHE A 92 -17.15 19.64 -42.61
CA PHE A 92 -16.79 20.75 -43.46
C PHE A 92 -16.88 20.34 -44.93
N GLY A 93 -17.44 21.19 -45.78
CA GLY A 93 -17.47 20.97 -47.22
C GLY A 93 -18.23 19.71 -47.69
N GLY A 94 -19.16 19.18 -46.89
CA GLY A 94 -19.88 17.93 -47.17
C GLY A 94 -19.14 16.65 -46.65
N HIS A 95 -17.96 16.78 -46.13
CA HIS A 95 -17.20 15.68 -45.48
C HIS A 95 -17.42 15.70 -43.97
N THR A 96 -17.55 14.51 -43.38
CA THR A 96 -17.76 14.34 -41.95
C THR A 96 -16.75 13.34 -41.42
N THR A 97 -15.99 13.76 -40.42
CA THR A 97 -15.09 12.88 -39.67
C THR A 97 -15.62 12.64 -38.26
N THR A 98 -15.47 11.46 -37.77
CA THR A 98 -15.91 11.10 -36.41
C THR A 98 -14.77 10.44 -35.62
N ALA A 99 -14.71 10.77 -34.35
CA ALA A 99 -13.87 10.06 -33.36
C ALA A 99 -14.74 9.65 -32.19
N TYR A 100 -14.23 8.76 -31.37
CA TYR A 100 -14.95 8.26 -30.23
C TYR A 100 -14.01 8.21 -29.03
N ARG A 101 -14.56 8.54 -27.87
CA ARG A 101 -13.96 8.30 -26.57
C ARG A 101 -14.86 7.34 -25.82
N CYS A 102 -14.29 6.32 -25.23
CA CYS A 102 -14.98 5.47 -24.28
C CYS A 102 -14.59 5.89 -22.86
N VAL A 103 -15.59 6.23 -22.07
CA VAL A 103 -15.41 6.48 -20.63
C VAL A 103 -15.96 5.27 -19.90
N HIS A 104 -15.06 4.54 -19.28
CA HIS A 104 -15.37 3.36 -18.48
C HIS A 104 -15.59 3.80 -17.05
N VAL A 105 -16.83 3.85 -16.60
CA VAL A 105 -17.12 4.09 -15.19
C VAL A 105 -17.05 2.76 -14.49
N ILE A 106 -16.05 2.63 -13.63
CA ILE A 106 -15.72 1.39 -12.92
C ILE A 106 -15.87 1.60 -11.42
N ASP A 107 -15.95 0.52 -10.72
CA ASP A 107 -15.80 0.45 -9.29
C ASP A 107 -14.61 -0.47 -9.00
N SER A 108 -13.53 0.09 -8.53
CA SER A 108 -12.31 -0.60 -8.16
C SER A 108 -12.03 -0.53 -6.66
N GLU A 109 -12.87 0.18 -5.92
CA GLU A 109 -12.78 0.23 -4.47
C GLU A 109 -13.29 -1.08 -3.87
N ALA A 110 -12.58 -1.60 -2.91
CA ALA A 110 -13.02 -2.81 -2.22
C ALA A 110 -13.91 -2.45 -1.03
N PRO A 111 -14.90 -3.29 -0.71
CA PRO A 111 -15.76 -3.08 0.45
C PRO A 111 -14.97 -2.89 1.74
N VAL A 112 -15.47 -2.11 2.65
CA VAL A 112 -14.89 -1.90 3.99
C VAL A 112 -15.67 -2.73 5.01
N ILE A 113 -14.98 -3.67 5.67
CA ILE A 113 -15.51 -4.42 6.80
C ILE A 113 -15.04 -3.76 8.09
N THR A 114 -15.97 -3.37 8.93
CA THR A 114 -15.71 -2.84 10.27
C THR A 114 -16.21 -3.83 11.30
N LEU A 115 -15.29 -4.35 12.11
CA LEU A 115 -15.63 -5.26 13.20
C LEU A 115 -16.06 -4.47 14.43
N THR A 116 -17.18 -4.85 15.02
CA THR A 116 -17.56 -4.37 16.35
C THR A 116 -16.59 -4.97 17.34
N SER A 117 -15.95 -4.15 18.17
CA SER A 117 -15.06 -4.65 19.21
C SER A 117 -15.77 -4.64 20.55
N ASP A 118 -15.85 -5.80 21.18
CA ASP A 118 -16.13 -5.91 22.61
C ASP A 118 -14.83 -6.37 23.31
N PRO A 119 -14.16 -5.50 24.07
CA PRO A 119 -12.92 -5.86 24.76
C PRO A 119 -13.14 -6.93 25.84
N LYS A 120 -14.37 -7.25 26.16
CA LYS A 120 -14.71 -8.27 27.15
C LYS A 120 -15.13 -9.60 26.53
N SER A 121 -15.25 -9.67 25.19
CA SER A 121 -15.69 -10.91 24.58
C SER A 121 -14.62 -11.98 24.61
N TYR A 122 -15.04 -13.16 24.96
CA TYR A 122 -14.25 -14.38 24.96
C TYR A 122 -15.15 -15.57 24.70
N THR A 123 -14.56 -16.64 24.21
CA THR A 123 -15.25 -17.91 24.02
C THR A 123 -14.63 -18.95 24.95
N LEU A 124 -15.44 -19.70 25.67
CA LEU A 124 -14.92 -20.79 26.49
C LEU A 124 -14.45 -21.95 25.60
N ILE A 125 -13.34 -22.59 25.98
CA ILE A 125 -12.88 -23.79 25.29
C ILE A 125 -13.99 -24.84 25.33
N GLY A 126 -14.40 -25.33 24.14
CA GLY A 126 -15.49 -26.28 23.99
C GLY A 126 -16.84 -25.65 23.65
N GLU A 127 -16.97 -24.33 23.69
CA GLU A 127 -18.14 -23.60 23.21
C GLU A 127 -17.93 -23.03 21.81
N ALA A 128 -19.03 -22.82 21.09
CA ALA A 128 -19.00 -22.14 19.80
C ALA A 128 -18.80 -20.64 19.98
N TYR A 129 -17.97 -20.04 19.17
CA TYR A 129 -17.81 -18.59 19.13
C TYR A 129 -19.14 -17.89 18.80
N LEU A 130 -19.50 -16.92 19.62
CA LEU A 130 -20.63 -16.05 19.37
C LEU A 130 -20.13 -14.75 18.73
N GLU A 131 -20.59 -14.48 17.51
CA GLU A 131 -20.19 -13.29 16.75
C GLU A 131 -20.56 -11.99 17.48
N GLU A 132 -19.56 -11.12 17.67
CA GLU A 132 -19.71 -9.83 18.35
C GLU A 132 -20.34 -8.76 17.45
N GLY A 133 -20.33 -9.01 16.16
CA GLY A 133 -20.90 -8.16 15.15
C GLY A 133 -19.85 -7.50 14.25
N PHE A 134 -20.32 -7.14 13.10
CA PHE A 134 -19.57 -6.42 12.08
C PHE A 134 -20.54 -5.66 11.17
N THR A 135 -19.99 -4.71 10.43
CA THR A 135 -20.68 -4.05 9.32
C THR A 135 -19.79 -4.12 8.09
N ALA A 136 -20.41 -4.18 6.93
CA ALA A 136 -19.71 -4.06 5.67
C ALA A 136 -20.44 -3.06 4.77
N THR A 137 -19.68 -2.16 4.19
CA THR A 137 -20.20 -1.14 3.28
C THR A 137 -19.25 -0.97 2.10
N ASP A 138 -19.81 -0.54 1.02
CA ASP A 138 -19.11 -0.29 -0.23
C ASP A 138 -19.59 1.03 -0.83
N ASN A 139 -18.75 1.69 -1.60
CA ASN A 139 -19.07 2.99 -2.22
C ASN A 139 -20.16 2.89 -3.28
N TYR A 140 -20.21 1.77 -4.01
CA TYR A 140 -21.20 1.51 -5.06
C TYR A 140 -22.35 0.61 -4.59
N ASP A 141 -22.05 -0.53 -3.98
CA ASP A 141 -23.05 -1.53 -3.58
C ASP A 141 -23.74 -1.18 -2.25
N GLY A 142 -23.23 -0.19 -1.51
CA GLY A 142 -23.78 0.26 -0.26
C GLY A 142 -23.59 -0.75 0.87
N VAL A 143 -24.67 -1.19 1.52
CA VAL A 143 -24.59 -2.10 2.68
C VAL A 143 -24.46 -3.55 2.25
N LEU A 144 -23.29 -4.14 2.52
CA LEU A 144 -22.95 -5.54 2.21
C LEU A 144 -22.86 -6.44 3.44
N THR A 145 -23.27 -5.97 4.60
CA THR A 145 -23.15 -6.71 5.88
C THR A 145 -23.70 -8.14 5.81
N ASN A 146 -24.83 -8.34 5.13
CA ASN A 146 -25.46 -9.67 4.99
C ASN A 146 -24.76 -10.59 3.98
N GLN A 147 -23.78 -10.08 3.23
CA GLN A 147 -23.04 -10.84 2.24
C GLN A 147 -21.64 -11.26 2.76
N VAL A 148 -21.27 -10.81 3.95
CA VAL A 148 -20.02 -11.19 4.58
C VAL A 148 -20.03 -12.68 4.89
N VAL A 149 -19.02 -13.38 4.41
CA VAL A 149 -18.77 -14.79 4.73
C VAL A 149 -17.83 -14.85 5.92
N CYS A 150 -18.30 -15.48 7.00
CA CYS A 150 -17.51 -15.68 8.21
C CYS A 150 -17.04 -17.13 8.27
N LYS A 151 -15.75 -17.33 8.56
CA LYS A 151 -15.19 -18.67 8.73
C LYS A 151 -14.12 -18.64 9.80
N GLU A 152 -14.26 -19.52 10.78
CA GLU A 152 -13.23 -19.77 11.78
C GLU A 152 -12.17 -20.74 11.24
N ILE A 153 -10.91 -20.38 11.42
CA ILE A 153 -9.73 -21.20 11.09
C ILE A 153 -8.72 -21.01 12.22
N ASP A 154 -8.42 -22.08 12.92
CA ASP A 154 -7.38 -22.11 13.98
C ASP A 154 -7.53 -21.00 15.03
N GLY A 155 -8.74 -20.76 15.50
CA GLY A 155 -9.03 -19.73 16.52
C GLY A 155 -9.04 -18.30 15.97
N VAL A 156 -9.08 -18.14 14.65
CA VAL A 156 -9.21 -16.85 13.99
C VAL A 156 -10.47 -16.85 13.14
N MET A 157 -11.36 -15.90 13.40
CA MET A 157 -12.52 -15.65 12.54
C MET A 157 -12.06 -14.81 11.34
N HIS A 158 -12.32 -15.31 10.15
CA HIS A 158 -12.08 -14.62 8.89
C HIS A 158 -13.41 -14.11 8.35
N TYR A 159 -13.46 -12.83 8.03
CA TYR A 159 -14.59 -12.15 7.41
C TYR A 159 -14.20 -11.77 6.01
N SER A 160 -14.96 -12.19 5.02
CA SER A 160 -14.69 -11.85 3.62
C SER A 160 -15.96 -11.42 2.93
N VAL A 161 -15.87 -10.38 2.15
CA VAL A 161 -16.97 -9.90 1.30
C VAL A 161 -16.42 -9.45 -0.04
N ALA A 162 -17.19 -9.71 -1.08
CA ALA A 162 -16.93 -9.17 -2.41
C ALA A 162 -18.10 -8.26 -2.79
N ASP A 163 -17.79 -7.15 -3.48
CA ASP A 163 -18.78 -6.33 -4.15
C ASP A 163 -19.26 -6.96 -5.47
N SER A 164 -20.16 -6.29 -6.15
CA SER A 164 -20.66 -6.73 -7.46
C SER A 164 -19.64 -6.55 -8.59
N SER A 165 -18.64 -5.70 -8.39
CA SER A 165 -17.53 -5.44 -9.32
C SER A 165 -16.41 -6.49 -9.22
N GLY A 166 -16.39 -7.26 -8.12
CA GLY A 166 -15.45 -8.35 -7.87
C GLY A 166 -14.27 -7.96 -6.98
N ASN A 167 -14.27 -6.75 -6.39
CA ASN A 167 -13.27 -6.37 -5.41
C ASN A 167 -13.56 -7.09 -4.08
N VAL A 168 -12.53 -7.51 -3.38
CA VAL A 168 -12.67 -8.38 -2.19
C VAL A 168 -11.92 -7.79 -1.02
N THR A 169 -12.59 -7.70 0.11
CA THR A 169 -11.96 -7.40 1.39
C THR A 169 -12.04 -8.61 2.31
N THR A 170 -10.95 -8.83 3.03
CA THR A 170 -10.88 -9.82 4.10
C THR A 170 -10.26 -9.18 5.33
N VAL A 171 -10.95 -9.31 6.47
CA VAL A 171 -10.42 -8.94 7.78
C VAL A 171 -10.48 -10.13 8.73
N THR A 172 -9.76 -10.08 9.81
CA THR A 172 -9.71 -11.17 10.77
C THR A 172 -9.91 -10.68 12.20
N ARG A 173 -10.51 -11.53 13.02
CA ARG A 173 -10.62 -11.37 14.46
C ARG A 173 -10.05 -12.60 15.14
N THR A 174 -9.09 -12.42 16.01
CA THR A 174 -8.61 -13.54 16.85
C THR A 174 -9.64 -13.83 17.92
N ILE A 175 -10.10 -15.07 17.98
CA ILE A 175 -11.03 -15.53 19.02
C ILE A 175 -10.21 -15.79 20.28
N ASN A 176 -10.63 -15.16 21.37
CA ASN A 176 -10.00 -15.37 22.66
C ASN A 176 -10.62 -16.59 23.35
N TYR A 177 -10.13 -17.79 23.03
CA TYR A 177 -10.53 -19.02 23.73
C TYR A 177 -9.89 -19.09 25.11
N VAL A 178 -10.70 -19.18 26.13
CA VAL A 178 -10.27 -19.22 27.52
C VAL A 178 -10.75 -20.48 28.21
N ASN A 179 -9.92 -20.99 29.12
CA ASN A 179 -10.36 -22.07 30.00
C ASN A 179 -11.40 -21.51 30.99
N PRO A 180 -12.57 -22.15 31.13
CA PRO A 180 -13.60 -21.70 32.05
C PRO A 180 -13.15 -21.63 33.52
N ASP A 181 -12.07 -22.34 33.85
CA ASP A 181 -11.49 -22.36 35.19
C ASP A 181 -10.31 -21.40 35.38
N ALA A 182 -9.95 -20.59 34.38
CA ALA A 182 -8.87 -19.61 34.45
C ALA A 182 -9.39 -18.18 34.41
N PRO A 183 -8.78 -17.24 35.16
CA PRO A 183 -9.11 -15.81 35.05
C PRO A 183 -8.87 -15.26 33.65
N ILE A 184 -9.65 -14.26 33.26
CA ILE A 184 -9.46 -13.49 32.05
C ILE A 184 -8.70 -12.22 32.43
N LEU A 185 -7.53 -12.02 31.87
CA LEU A 185 -6.71 -10.83 32.07
C LEU A 185 -6.59 -10.06 30.76
N THR A 186 -7.07 -8.83 30.73
CA THR A 186 -7.05 -7.93 29.57
C THR A 186 -6.21 -6.69 29.89
N LEU A 187 -5.32 -6.31 28.99
CA LEU A 187 -4.52 -5.08 29.10
C LEU A 187 -5.23 -3.95 28.34
N GLU A 188 -5.51 -2.85 29.04
CA GLU A 188 -6.00 -1.62 28.41
C GLU A 188 -4.87 -0.90 27.67
N GLY A 189 -5.17 -0.17 26.59
CA GLY A 189 -4.16 0.51 25.79
C GLY A 189 -3.26 -0.40 24.96
N GLY A 190 -3.56 -1.72 24.89
CA GLY A 190 -2.84 -2.70 24.08
C GLY A 190 -1.61 -3.33 24.73
N GLN A 191 -0.97 -4.24 23.99
CA GLN A 191 0.21 -4.99 24.46
C GLN A 191 1.53 -4.27 24.18
N THR A 192 1.52 -3.20 23.41
CA THR A 192 2.73 -2.47 23.04
C THR A 192 2.54 -0.99 23.30
N CYS A 193 3.47 -0.40 24.05
CA CYS A 193 3.50 1.04 24.33
C CYS A 193 4.79 1.65 23.82
N PHE A 194 4.70 2.93 23.42
CA PHE A 194 5.83 3.70 22.89
C PHE A 194 5.94 5.00 23.66
N ILE A 195 7.09 5.25 24.28
CA ILE A 195 7.43 6.52 24.92
C ILE A 195 8.80 6.99 24.44
N MET A 196 9.03 8.30 24.47
CA MET A 196 10.34 8.87 24.17
C MET A 196 11.20 8.89 25.43
N ALA A 197 12.50 8.68 25.30
CA ALA A 197 13.42 8.78 26.44
C ALA A 197 13.29 10.15 27.13
N GLY A 198 13.15 10.12 28.44
CA GLY A 198 12.84 11.29 29.28
C GLY A 198 11.35 11.47 29.54
N GLU A 199 10.46 10.67 28.96
CA GLU A 199 9.05 10.61 29.32
C GLU A 199 8.81 9.57 30.40
N GLN A 200 7.88 9.85 31.30
CA GLN A 200 7.51 8.89 32.33
C GLN A 200 6.47 7.91 31.74
N TYR A 201 6.73 6.60 31.91
CA TYR A 201 5.73 5.59 31.57
C TYR A 201 4.52 5.72 32.49
N ALA A 202 3.34 5.86 31.90
CA ALA A 202 2.07 5.78 32.59
C ALA A 202 1.36 4.49 32.21
N GLU A 203 1.05 3.66 33.21
CA GLU A 203 0.31 2.42 32.98
C GLU A 203 -1.11 2.71 32.47
N PRO A 204 -1.49 2.24 31.25
CA PRO A 204 -2.83 2.48 30.73
C PRO A 204 -3.94 1.76 31.47
N GLY A 205 -3.61 0.69 32.18
CA GLY A 205 -4.54 -0.09 32.94
C GLY A 205 -4.64 -1.56 32.50
N TYR A 206 -5.37 -2.33 33.30
CA TYR A 206 -5.71 -3.73 33.04
C TYR A 206 -6.97 -4.11 33.80
N VAL A 207 -7.67 -5.12 33.30
CA VAL A 207 -8.86 -5.72 33.94
C VAL A 207 -8.66 -7.20 34.04
N ALA A 208 -8.95 -7.77 35.21
CA ALA A 208 -8.97 -9.21 35.42
C ALA A 208 -10.33 -9.63 35.95
N THR A 209 -10.95 -10.62 35.32
CA THR A 209 -12.25 -11.19 35.73
C THR A 209 -12.19 -12.69 35.76
N ASP A 210 -12.95 -13.28 36.65
CA ASP A 210 -13.14 -14.72 36.76
C ASP A 210 -14.62 -15.04 36.90
N LEU A 211 -15.07 -16.15 36.31
CA LEU A 211 -16.48 -16.54 36.36
C LEU A 211 -16.95 -16.88 37.76
N ARG A 212 -16.07 -17.36 38.61
CA ARG A 212 -16.32 -17.74 39.99
C ARG A 212 -16.07 -16.60 40.96
N ASP A 213 -14.90 -15.97 40.84
CA ASP A 213 -14.39 -15.02 41.83
C ASP A 213 -14.73 -13.57 41.50
N GLY A 214 -15.33 -13.31 40.31
CA GLY A 214 -15.71 -11.97 39.87
C GLY A 214 -14.57 -11.10 39.44
N ASP A 215 -14.54 -9.84 39.86
CA ASP A 215 -13.47 -8.89 39.52
C ASP A 215 -12.21 -9.14 40.38
N LEU A 216 -11.12 -9.50 39.71
CA LEU A 216 -9.82 -9.76 40.29
C LEU A 216 -8.78 -8.67 39.94
N SER A 217 -9.17 -7.57 39.33
CA SER A 217 -8.26 -6.52 38.84
C SER A 217 -7.31 -5.98 39.92
N ALA A 218 -7.81 -5.84 41.15
CA ALA A 218 -7.00 -5.38 42.29
C ALA A 218 -5.93 -6.39 42.75
N ASN A 219 -6.06 -7.66 42.34
CA ASN A 219 -5.19 -8.76 42.73
C ASN A 219 -4.12 -9.07 41.68
N VAL A 220 -4.13 -8.36 40.55
CA VAL A 220 -3.12 -8.56 39.49
C VAL A 220 -1.73 -8.16 40.00
N ILE A 221 -0.80 -9.08 39.88
CA ILE A 221 0.60 -8.85 40.21
C ILE A 221 1.29 -8.37 38.93
N VAL A 222 1.84 -7.16 38.97
CA VAL A 222 2.66 -6.61 37.89
C VAL A 222 4.12 -6.74 38.30
N SER A 223 4.93 -7.37 37.45
CA SER A 223 6.38 -7.54 37.65
C SER A 223 7.12 -7.00 36.44
N GLY A 224 8.33 -6.56 36.67
CA GLY A 224 9.15 -5.78 35.74
C GLY A 224 9.18 -4.32 36.14
N ASP A 225 10.09 -3.57 35.56
CA ASP A 225 10.29 -2.13 35.80
C ASP A 225 10.58 -1.43 34.50
N VAL A 226 10.13 -0.18 34.38
CA VAL A 226 10.32 0.65 33.20
C VAL A 226 11.01 1.92 33.61
N ASP A 227 12.27 2.11 33.22
CA ASP A 227 12.94 3.41 33.34
C ASP A 227 12.73 4.20 32.05
N GLY A 228 11.82 5.17 32.10
CA GLY A 228 11.54 6.04 30.95
C GLY A 228 12.70 6.93 30.53
N ASN A 229 13.77 7.07 31.32
CA ASN A 229 14.95 7.86 30.95
C ASN A 229 15.97 7.03 30.15
N ILE A 230 15.94 5.70 30.27
CA ILE A 230 16.90 4.81 29.63
C ILE A 230 16.27 4.17 28.40
N PRO A 231 16.74 4.53 27.17
CA PRO A 231 16.25 3.87 25.97
C PRO A 231 16.42 2.36 26.00
N GLY A 232 15.40 1.64 25.57
CA GLY A 232 15.42 0.16 25.60
C GLY A 232 14.05 -0.44 25.38
N ILE A 233 14.00 -1.76 25.44
CA ILE A 233 12.77 -2.54 25.34
C ILE A 233 12.53 -3.16 26.71
N TYR A 234 11.43 -2.78 27.32
CA TYR A 234 11.03 -3.23 28.65
C TYR A 234 9.82 -4.14 28.55
N THR A 235 9.73 -5.10 29.44
CA THR A 235 8.58 -6.01 29.51
C THR A 235 7.99 -5.96 30.91
N LEU A 236 6.70 -5.61 30.99
CA LEU A 236 5.91 -5.79 32.20
C LEU A 236 5.10 -7.08 32.07
N LYS A 237 5.18 -7.91 33.10
CA LYS A 237 4.42 -9.16 33.18
C LYS A 237 3.31 -9.01 34.21
N TYR A 238 2.10 -9.26 33.78
CA TYR A 238 0.87 -9.23 34.58
C TYR A 238 0.44 -10.66 34.86
N THR A 239 0.23 -11.01 36.11
CA THR A 239 -0.17 -12.35 36.50
C THR A 239 -1.31 -12.27 37.51
N ILE A 240 -2.30 -13.10 37.34
CA ILE A 240 -3.46 -13.24 38.24
C ILE A 240 -3.77 -14.72 38.43
N SER A 241 -4.09 -15.08 39.65
CA SER A 241 -4.58 -16.41 40.01
C SER A 241 -5.99 -16.29 40.60
N ASN A 242 -6.85 -17.24 40.30
CA ASN A 242 -8.15 -17.35 40.93
C ASN A 242 -8.09 -18.16 42.21
N SER A 243 -9.21 -18.26 42.94
CA SER A 243 -9.31 -18.98 44.23
C SER A 243 -9.05 -20.49 44.14
N VAL A 244 -9.07 -21.05 42.92
CA VAL A 244 -8.77 -22.49 42.69
C VAL A 244 -7.33 -22.71 42.18
N GLY A 245 -6.52 -21.65 42.10
CA GLY A 245 -5.12 -21.73 41.71
C GLY A 245 -4.87 -21.80 40.21
N MET A 246 -5.83 -21.40 39.39
CA MET A 246 -5.64 -21.27 37.96
C MET A 246 -5.13 -19.88 37.61
N ASP A 247 -4.07 -19.82 36.78
CA ASP A 247 -3.36 -18.60 36.46
C ASP A 247 -3.65 -18.06 35.05
N ALA A 248 -3.68 -16.74 34.94
CA ALA A 248 -3.58 -16.05 33.67
C ALA A 248 -2.41 -15.08 33.67
N THR A 249 -1.71 -15.01 32.54
CA THR A 249 -0.55 -14.13 32.38
C THR A 249 -0.67 -13.36 31.07
N ARG A 250 -0.27 -12.07 31.10
CA ARG A 250 -0.10 -11.20 29.93
C ARG A 250 1.22 -10.45 30.04
N GLU A 251 1.74 -10.05 28.90
CA GLU A 251 2.94 -9.22 28.83
C GLU A 251 2.66 -7.95 28.04
N ARG A 252 3.18 -6.83 28.52
CA ARG A 252 3.21 -5.55 27.81
C ARG A 252 4.64 -5.20 27.49
N ILE A 253 4.90 -4.90 26.24
CA ILE A 253 6.21 -4.47 25.76
C ILE A 253 6.20 -2.95 25.66
N ILE A 254 7.15 -2.30 26.34
CA ILE A 254 7.32 -0.87 26.33
C ILE A 254 8.64 -0.54 25.62
N TYR A 255 8.54 0.23 24.55
CA TYR A 255 9.70 0.79 23.86
C TYR A 255 9.96 2.19 24.41
N VAL A 256 11.08 2.36 25.10
CA VAL A 256 11.63 3.67 25.48
C VAL A 256 12.59 4.06 24.36
N ILE A 257 12.13 4.95 23.48
CA ILE A 257 12.78 5.26 22.21
C ILE A 257 13.76 6.41 22.39
N PRO A 258 15.03 6.30 21.97
CA PRO A 258 15.99 7.38 22.07
C PRO A 258 15.52 8.58 21.26
N LYS A 259 15.66 9.79 21.81
CA LYS A 259 15.41 11.02 21.05
C LYS A 259 16.39 11.13 19.89
N GLN A 260 15.87 11.27 18.68
CA GLN A 260 16.71 11.58 17.52
C GLN A 260 17.03 13.07 17.54
N THR A 261 18.31 13.42 17.53
CA THR A 261 18.75 14.80 17.32
C THR A 261 18.65 15.14 15.84
N GLU A 262 18.13 16.33 15.53
CA GLU A 262 18.16 16.83 14.14
C GLU A 262 19.62 17.07 13.76
N ASP A 263 20.07 16.38 12.72
CA ASP A 263 21.27 16.65 11.89
C ASP A 263 22.58 17.14 12.61
N GLU A 264 23.06 16.41 13.62
CA GLU A 264 24.50 16.43 13.90
C GLU A 264 25.12 15.04 13.66
N PRO A 265 26.24 14.97 12.91
CA PRO A 265 27.05 13.76 12.94
C PRO A 265 27.47 13.52 14.40
N PRO A 266 27.62 12.27 14.87
CA PRO A 266 27.93 11.98 16.26
C PRO A 266 29.24 12.68 16.69
N SER A 267 29.12 13.88 17.21
CA SER A 267 30.19 14.49 17.99
C SER A 267 30.14 13.89 19.36
N ALA A 268 31.18 13.13 19.67
CA ALA A 268 31.41 12.60 21.00
C ALA A 268 31.65 13.77 21.99
N GLU A 269 30.60 14.34 22.54
CA GLU A 269 30.65 15.05 23.80
C GLU A 269 29.92 14.25 24.85
N ILE A 270 30.71 13.59 25.68
CA ILE A 270 30.28 12.86 26.87
C ILE A 270 29.74 13.90 27.86
N LEU A 271 28.43 13.99 27.98
CA LEU A 271 27.80 14.61 29.14
C LEU A 271 27.69 13.55 30.24
N PRO A 272 28.17 13.84 31.46
CA PRO A 272 28.17 12.88 32.56
C PRO A 272 26.77 12.83 33.18
N ASN A 273 25.96 11.87 32.76
CA ASN A 273 24.84 11.37 33.54
C ASN A 273 24.51 9.93 33.15
N PRO A 274 24.24 9.02 34.10
CA PRO A 274 24.20 7.58 33.86
C PRO A 274 22.86 7.13 33.30
N GLY A 275 22.52 7.61 32.11
CA GLY A 275 21.54 6.95 31.24
C GLY A 275 22.31 6.15 30.20
N THR A 276 22.00 4.88 30.06
CA THR A 276 22.64 4.04 29.03
C THR A 276 22.27 4.62 27.68
N VAL A 277 23.21 5.32 27.04
CA VAL A 277 23.07 5.72 25.64
C VAL A 277 23.07 4.44 24.83
N ILE A 278 22.06 4.22 23.99
CA ILE A 278 22.12 3.13 23.01
C ILE A 278 23.15 3.53 21.97
N GLU A 279 24.32 2.92 22.05
CA GLU A 279 25.36 3.12 21.06
C GLU A 279 24.90 2.59 19.69
N PRO A 280 25.10 3.35 18.60
CA PRO A 280 24.80 2.86 17.27
C PRO A 280 25.54 1.56 17.01
N ASN A 281 24.81 0.51 16.63
CA ASN A 281 25.37 -0.80 16.32
C ASN A 281 26.12 -0.84 14.98
N GLY A 282 26.26 0.31 14.29
CA GLY A 282 26.90 0.45 12.98
C GLY A 282 26.07 -0.09 11.82
N LYS A 283 24.84 -0.53 12.06
CA LYS A 283 23.94 -1.09 11.04
C LYS A 283 22.87 -0.09 10.61
N THR A 284 22.52 -0.14 9.35
CA THR A 284 21.56 0.80 8.75
C THR A 284 20.32 0.07 8.21
N ILE A 285 19.16 0.65 8.48
CA ILE A 285 17.87 0.23 7.94
C ILE A 285 17.38 1.28 6.95
N TYR A 286 17.07 0.84 5.74
CA TYR A 286 16.38 1.60 4.72
C TYR A 286 14.96 1.05 4.60
N LEU A 287 13.97 1.74 5.18
CA LEU A 287 12.58 1.40 4.97
C LEU A 287 12.17 1.86 3.57
N THR A 288 11.62 0.95 2.80
CA THR A 288 11.17 1.26 1.44
C THR A 288 9.75 0.77 1.22
N PHE A 289 8.96 1.59 0.54
CA PHE A 289 7.54 1.35 0.29
C PHE A 289 7.27 1.42 -1.19
N ASP A 290 6.74 0.33 -1.76
CA ASP A 290 6.41 0.21 -3.17
C ASP A 290 4.90 0.41 -3.40
N ASP A 291 4.51 0.65 -4.66
CA ASP A 291 3.15 0.74 -5.20
C ASP A 291 2.33 1.96 -4.75
N GLY A 292 2.80 2.72 -3.79
CA GLY A 292 2.13 3.95 -3.36
C GLY A 292 2.26 5.10 -4.37
N PRO A 293 1.74 6.30 -3.99
CA PRO A 293 1.06 6.58 -2.73
C PRO A 293 -0.38 6.05 -2.66
N SER A 294 -0.85 5.80 -1.44
CA SER A 294 -2.18 5.26 -1.15
C SER A 294 -2.91 6.07 -0.06
N SER A 295 -4.13 5.65 0.27
CA SER A 295 -4.88 6.21 1.42
C SER A 295 -4.15 6.05 2.76
N HIS A 296 -3.19 5.14 2.87
CA HIS A 296 -2.42 4.92 4.09
C HIS A 296 -1.12 5.75 4.17
N THR A 297 -0.67 6.34 3.07
CA THR A 297 0.63 7.04 2.99
C THR A 297 0.69 8.23 3.94
N ALA A 298 -0.40 9.01 4.08
CA ALA A 298 -0.43 10.14 4.99
C ALA A 298 -0.19 9.71 6.46
N ARG A 299 -0.83 8.64 6.91
CA ARG A 299 -0.64 8.06 8.24
C ARG A 299 0.76 7.48 8.42
N LEU A 300 1.32 6.87 7.39
CA LEU A 300 2.70 6.40 7.38
C LEU A 300 3.68 7.57 7.61
N LEU A 301 3.47 8.69 6.92
CA LEU A 301 4.29 9.90 7.10
C LEU A 301 4.19 10.46 8.53
N ASP A 302 3.01 10.37 9.16
CA ASP A 302 2.85 10.79 10.56
C ASP A 302 3.73 9.95 11.50
N VAL A 303 3.77 8.63 11.29
CA VAL A 303 4.64 7.72 12.06
C VAL A 303 6.11 8.03 11.81
N LEU A 304 6.53 8.16 10.56
CA LEU A 304 7.92 8.49 10.22
C LEU A 304 8.37 9.82 10.83
N LYS A 305 7.50 10.83 10.78
CA LYS A 305 7.74 12.16 11.37
C LYS A 305 7.88 12.10 12.88
N LYS A 306 6.98 11.36 13.57
CA LYS A 306 7.00 11.18 15.01
C LYS A 306 8.37 10.75 15.53
N TYR A 307 9.06 9.89 14.80
CA TYR A 307 10.36 9.34 15.18
C TYR A 307 11.55 9.95 14.43
N ASN A 308 11.31 11.02 13.65
CA ASN A 308 12.31 11.64 12.77
C ASN A 308 13.04 10.64 11.85
N VAL A 309 12.35 9.62 11.38
CA VAL A 309 12.88 8.59 10.48
C VAL A 309 12.57 8.96 9.03
N LYS A 310 13.57 8.83 8.16
CA LYS A 310 13.41 9.01 6.72
C LYS A 310 13.29 7.66 6.03
N ALA A 311 12.45 7.61 4.99
CA ALA A 311 12.16 6.41 4.22
C ALA A 311 12.20 6.71 2.71
N SER A 312 12.10 5.67 1.90
CA SER A 312 12.07 5.80 0.44
C SER A 312 10.79 5.21 -0.13
N PHE A 313 10.14 5.96 -1.00
CA PHE A 313 8.88 5.59 -1.62
C PHE A 313 9.12 5.35 -3.11
N PHE A 314 8.97 4.12 -3.57
CA PHE A 314 8.99 3.73 -4.98
C PHE A 314 7.56 3.80 -5.50
N VAL A 315 7.25 4.90 -6.17
CA VAL A 315 5.86 5.29 -6.42
C VAL A 315 5.36 4.87 -7.79
N THR A 316 4.07 4.59 -7.83
CA THR A 316 3.26 4.41 -9.05
C THR A 316 2.28 5.56 -9.20
N SER A 317 1.55 5.62 -10.32
CA SER A 317 0.48 6.61 -10.49
C SER A 317 -0.75 6.22 -9.68
N SER A 318 -1.25 7.14 -8.87
CA SER A 318 -2.47 6.93 -8.07
C SER A 318 -3.25 8.22 -7.87
N ALA A 319 -4.44 8.12 -7.28
CA ALA A 319 -5.25 9.28 -6.90
C ALA A 319 -4.65 10.09 -5.72
N TYR A 320 -3.62 9.57 -5.06
CA TYR A 320 -3.03 10.16 -3.84
C TYR A 320 -1.69 10.87 -4.11
N MET A 321 -1.37 11.21 -5.36
CA MET A 321 -0.08 11.81 -5.74
C MET A 321 0.26 13.11 -4.99
N ASP A 322 -0.73 13.86 -4.55
CA ASP A 322 -0.57 15.12 -3.81
C ASP A 322 0.19 14.94 -2.49
N VAL A 323 0.07 13.78 -1.83
CA VAL A 323 0.78 13.47 -0.58
C VAL A 323 2.31 13.45 -0.77
N LEU A 324 2.80 13.23 -1.99
CA LEU A 324 4.23 13.25 -2.30
C LEU A 324 4.87 14.61 -2.05
N THR A 325 4.09 15.70 -2.18
CA THR A 325 4.55 17.05 -1.82
C THR A 325 4.97 17.10 -0.35
N ARG A 326 4.19 16.48 0.53
CA ARG A 326 4.49 16.35 1.95
C ARG A 326 5.70 15.46 2.17
N ALA A 327 5.71 14.27 1.58
CA ALA A 327 6.79 13.30 1.74
C ALA A 327 8.16 13.90 1.33
N ALA A 328 8.20 14.61 0.21
CA ALA A 328 9.42 15.29 -0.25
C ALA A 328 9.86 16.41 0.70
N LYS A 329 8.92 17.24 1.19
CA LYS A 329 9.22 18.32 2.16
C LYS A 329 9.72 17.78 3.50
N GLU A 330 9.27 16.62 3.91
CA GLU A 330 9.70 15.94 5.14
C GLU A 330 11.03 15.18 4.96
N GLY A 331 11.66 15.27 3.77
CA GLY A 331 13.00 14.72 3.49
C GLY A 331 13.01 13.24 3.19
N HIS A 332 11.89 12.67 2.77
CA HIS A 332 11.84 11.30 2.27
C HIS A 332 12.29 11.24 0.80
N THR A 333 12.85 10.12 0.41
CA THR A 333 13.20 9.87 -0.99
C THR A 333 11.97 9.44 -1.77
N ILE A 334 11.70 10.15 -2.87
CA ILE A 334 10.67 9.76 -3.84
C ILE A 334 11.38 9.16 -5.04
N ALA A 335 11.16 7.90 -5.27
CA ALA A 335 11.79 7.09 -6.30
C ALA A 335 10.74 6.51 -7.26
N ILE A 336 11.19 6.06 -8.40
CA ILE A 336 10.36 5.57 -9.48
C ILE A 336 10.09 4.07 -9.31
N HIS A 337 8.79 3.67 -9.33
CA HIS A 337 8.45 2.26 -9.48
C HIS A 337 7.94 1.93 -10.87
N THR A 338 7.08 2.64 -11.42
CA THR A 338 6.56 2.74 -12.80
C THR A 338 5.26 3.55 -12.75
N ASN A 339 4.75 3.98 -13.90
CA ASN A 339 3.48 4.69 -13.92
C ASN A 339 2.28 3.75 -13.81
N SER A 340 2.31 2.63 -14.52
CA SER A 340 1.14 1.74 -14.67
C SER A 340 1.21 0.47 -13.82
N HIS A 341 2.41 0.04 -13.42
CA HIS A 341 2.67 -1.28 -12.80
C HIS A 341 2.10 -2.48 -13.59
N ASP A 342 1.79 -2.28 -14.87
CA ASP A 342 1.24 -3.31 -15.75
C ASP A 342 2.40 -4.03 -16.48
N TYR A 343 2.69 -5.24 -16.08
CA TYR A 343 3.79 -6.06 -16.65
C TYR A 343 3.67 -6.23 -18.16
N SER A 344 2.46 -6.35 -18.69
CA SER A 344 2.22 -6.51 -20.14
C SER A 344 2.57 -5.26 -20.93
N LYS A 345 2.45 -4.09 -20.31
CA LYS A 345 2.81 -2.80 -20.89
C LYS A 345 4.28 -2.49 -20.67
N ILE A 346 4.72 -2.46 -19.41
CA ILE A 346 6.07 -2.01 -19.07
C ILE A 346 7.17 -2.93 -19.58
N TYR A 347 6.92 -4.24 -19.68
CA TYR A 347 7.90 -5.21 -20.16
C TYR A 347 7.69 -5.64 -21.62
N ALA A 348 6.81 -4.96 -22.37
CA ALA A 348 6.59 -5.22 -23.79
C ALA A 348 7.86 -4.89 -24.63
N SER A 349 8.54 -3.79 -24.32
CA SER A 349 9.81 -3.39 -24.94
C SER A 349 10.60 -2.44 -24.03
N ASP A 350 11.86 -2.19 -24.38
CA ASP A 350 12.69 -1.22 -23.70
C ASP A 350 12.10 0.20 -23.81
N GLU A 351 11.51 0.54 -24.97
CA GLU A 351 10.87 1.82 -25.23
C GLU A 351 9.60 1.99 -24.40
N ALA A 352 8.80 0.92 -24.29
CA ALA A 352 7.57 0.93 -23.47
C ALA A 352 7.89 1.16 -21.99
N PHE A 353 8.93 0.48 -21.47
CA PHE A 353 9.39 0.70 -20.10
C PHE A 353 9.85 2.14 -19.89
N MET A 354 10.64 2.69 -20.83
CA MET A 354 11.15 4.06 -20.70
C MET A 354 10.03 5.11 -20.79
N ALA A 355 9.04 4.90 -21.64
CA ALA A 355 7.89 5.79 -21.74
C ALA A 355 7.06 5.79 -20.44
N ASP A 356 6.84 4.62 -19.84
CA ASP A 356 6.13 4.47 -18.57
C ASP A 356 6.94 5.10 -17.40
N LEU A 357 8.26 4.91 -17.39
CA LEU A 357 9.18 5.55 -16.44
C LEU A 357 9.14 7.09 -16.55
N GLU A 358 9.19 7.62 -17.77
CA GLU A 358 9.12 9.07 -18.01
C GLU A 358 7.76 9.65 -17.59
N ALA A 359 6.68 8.89 -17.77
CA ALA A 359 5.34 9.31 -17.36
C ALA A 359 5.26 9.49 -15.83
N ILE A 360 5.73 8.52 -15.03
CA ILE A 360 5.74 8.69 -13.57
C ILE A 360 6.76 9.73 -13.12
N GLN A 361 7.92 9.83 -13.77
CA GLN A 361 8.91 10.87 -13.49
C GLN A 361 8.32 12.27 -13.65
N SER A 362 7.53 12.49 -14.70
CA SER A 362 6.85 13.77 -14.95
C SER A 362 5.85 14.10 -13.82
N LYS A 363 5.12 13.10 -13.33
CA LYS A 363 4.20 13.26 -12.20
C LYS A 363 4.97 13.54 -10.90
N ILE A 364 6.03 12.79 -10.60
CA ILE A 364 6.87 13.07 -9.43
C ILE A 364 7.37 14.51 -9.47
N GLN A 365 7.89 14.95 -10.60
CA GLN A 365 8.38 16.32 -10.76
C GLN A 365 7.27 17.37 -10.63
N GLN A 366 6.06 17.09 -11.12
CA GLN A 366 4.91 17.97 -11.00
C GLN A 366 4.53 18.20 -9.53
N TYR A 367 4.50 17.15 -8.71
CA TYR A 367 4.06 17.24 -7.32
C TYR A 367 5.18 17.65 -6.34
N THR A 368 6.42 17.34 -6.65
CA THR A 368 7.54 17.50 -5.72
C THR A 368 8.61 18.48 -6.18
N GLY A 369 8.67 18.83 -7.46
CA GLY A 369 9.77 19.56 -8.08
C GLY A 369 11.03 18.70 -8.27
N ILE A 370 11.04 17.44 -7.85
CA ILE A 370 12.21 16.56 -7.84
C ILE A 370 12.27 15.74 -9.15
N LYS A 371 13.42 15.69 -9.78
CA LYS A 371 13.74 14.71 -10.80
C LYS A 371 14.44 13.52 -10.13
N SER A 372 13.71 12.42 -9.93
CA SER A 372 14.26 11.23 -9.30
C SER A 372 15.21 10.47 -10.24
N MET A 373 16.34 10.05 -9.71
CA MET A 373 17.28 9.17 -10.42
C MET A 373 17.36 7.79 -9.77
N LEU A 374 16.45 7.49 -8.83
CA LEU A 374 16.33 6.20 -8.17
C LEU A 374 15.09 5.47 -8.66
N THR A 375 15.22 4.18 -8.87
CA THR A 375 14.12 3.35 -9.36
C THR A 375 14.14 1.94 -8.75
N ARG A 376 13.02 1.27 -8.78
CA ARG A 376 12.85 -0.16 -8.51
C ARG A 376 11.97 -0.77 -9.58
N PHE A 377 12.41 -1.90 -10.13
CA PHE A 377 11.62 -2.63 -11.11
C PHE A 377 10.44 -3.35 -10.43
N PRO A 378 9.22 -3.32 -10.99
CA PRO A 378 8.14 -4.20 -10.56
C PRO A 378 8.56 -5.67 -10.54
N GLY A 379 8.46 -6.30 -9.36
CA GLY A 379 8.94 -7.66 -9.12
C GLY A 379 10.46 -7.80 -8.98
N GLY A 380 11.20 -6.70 -8.91
CA GLY A 380 12.65 -6.66 -8.76
C GLY A 380 13.42 -6.95 -10.04
N SER A 381 14.73 -6.70 -10.01
CA SER A 381 15.62 -6.95 -11.17
C SER A 381 15.79 -8.43 -11.49
N SER A 382 15.48 -9.33 -10.57
CA SER A 382 15.46 -10.79 -10.78
C SER A 382 14.15 -11.31 -11.36
N ASN A 383 13.20 -10.42 -11.68
CA ASN A 383 11.91 -10.79 -12.22
C ASN A 383 12.03 -11.64 -13.50
N SER A 384 11.51 -12.85 -13.45
CA SER A 384 11.49 -13.77 -14.59
C SER A 384 10.20 -13.70 -15.40
N VAL A 385 9.11 -13.14 -14.82
CA VAL A 385 7.81 -13.01 -15.50
C VAL A 385 7.92 -12.08 -16.71
N SER A 386 8.77 -11.07 -16.63
CA SER A 386 9.07 -10.14 -17.72
C SER A 386 9.54 -10.85 -19.01
N SER A 387 10.14 -12.06 -18.91
CA SER A 387 10.58 -12.83 -20.05
C SER A 387 9.44 -13.32 -20.96
N ALA A 388 8.23 -13.43 -20.40
CA ALA A 388 7.03 -13.78 -21.16
C ALA A 388 6.62 -12.67 -22.14
N TYR A 389 7.02 -11.44 -21.87
CA TYR A 389 6.73 -10.26 -22.71
C TYR A 389 7.90 -9.90 -23.61
N SER A 390 9.13 -9.90 -23.08
CA SER A 390 10.34 -9.59 -23.84
C SER A 390 11.54 -10.31 -23.25
N ARG A 391 12.07 -11.28 -23.96
CA ARG A 391 13.22 -12.05 -23.53
C ARG A 391 14.47 -11.17 -23.38
N GLY A 392 15.17 -11.29 -22.27
CA GLY A 392 16.38 -10.53 -21.96
C GLY A 392 16.13 -9.06 -21.57
N ILE A 393 14.88 -8.67 -21.36
CA ILE A 393 14.53 -7.27 -21.11
C ILE A 393 15.16 -6.73 -19.82
N MET A 394 15.18 -7.51 -18.74
CA MET A 394 15.76 -7.04 -17.47
C MET A 394 17.27 -6.75 -17.62
N THR A 395 17.98 -7.62 -18.35
CA THR A 395 19.41 -7.40 -18.66
C THR A 395 19.62 -6.14 -19.48
N ARG A 396 18.75 -5.82 -20.42
CA ARG A 396 18.85 -4.59 -21.22
C ARG A 396 18.50 -3.35 -20.41
N LEU A 397 17.39 -3.41 -19.66
CA LEU A 397 16.91 -2.28 -18.86
C LEU A 397 17.88 -1.90 -17.75
N THR A 398 18.46 -2.86 -17.02
CA THR A 398 19.44 -2.57 -15.98
C THR A 398 20.65 -1.85 -16.54
N LYS A 399 21.18 -2.27 -17.71
CA LYS A 399 22.27 -1.61 -18.39
C LYS A 399 21.90 -0.21 -18.92
N LYS A 400 20.70 -0.10 -19.52
CA LYS A 400 20.20 1.17 -20.09
C LYS A 400 19.98 2.22 -19.00
N LEU A 401 19.35 1.86 -17.90
CA LEU A 401 19.13 2.76 -16.77
C LEU A 401 20.45 3.22 -16.15
N HIS A 402 21.39 2.29 -15.95
CA HIS A 402 22.72 2.61 -15.44
C HIS A 402 23.45 3.61 -16.38
N ALA A 403 23.42 3.36 -17.69
CA ALA A 403 24.02 4.25 -18.68
C ALA A 403 23.39 5.66 -18.70
N MET A 404 22.11 5.78 -18.31
CA MET A 404 21.38 7.04 -18.17
C MET A 404 21.58 7.70 -16.80
N GLY A 405 22.37 7.11 -15.91
CA GLY A 405 22.66 7.62 -14.58
C GLY A 405 21.62 7.27 -13.52
N TYR A 406 20.67 6.39 -13.82
CA TYR A 406 19.74 5.88 -12.81
C TYR A 406 20.42 4.83 -11.93
N GLN A 407 20.13 4.89 -10.63
CA GLN A 407 20.42 3.83 -9.66
C GLN A 407 19.14 3.05 -9.40
N TYR A 408 19.18 1.72 -9.59
CA TYR A 408 18.06 0.89 -9.18
C TYR A 408 18.36 0.17 -7.87
N PHE A 409 17.32 -0.13 -7.11
CA PHE A 409 17.42 -0.86 -5.85
C PHE A 409 16.41 -2.00 -5.84
N ASP A 410 16.86 -3.18 -5.50
CA ASP A 410 16.03 -4.27 -5.04
C ASP A 410 15.89 -4.22 -3.51
N TRP A 411 15.70 -5.33 -2.87
CA TRP A 411 15.62 -5.45 -1.42
C TRP A 411 16.40 -6.69 -0.96
N ASN A 412 16.76 -6.71 0.30
CA ASN A 412 17.37 -7.87 0.95
C ASN A 412 16.63 -8.31 2.21
N VAL A 413 15.60 -7.55 2.60
CA VAL A 413 14.65 -7.92 3.64
C VAL A 413 13.24 -7.81 3.05
N ASP A 414 12.53 -8.93 3.02
CA ASP A 414 11.15 -8.98 2.52
C ASP A 414 10.18 -9.10 3.70
N SER A 415 9.28 -8.14 3.82
CA SER A 415 8.20 -8.15 4.80
C SER A 415 7.18 -9.27 4.55
N ASN A 416 7.14 -9.76 3.30
CA ASN A 416 6.15 -10.68 2.77
C ASN A 416 4.69 -10.16 2.84
N ASP A 417 4.51 -8.83 2.87
CA ASP A 417 3.21 -8.17 2.95
C ASP A 417 2.40 -8.26 1.65
N ALA A 418 3.05 -8.40 0.50
CA ALA A 418 2.40 -8.77 -0.77
C ALA A 418 2.12 -10.29 -0.88
N GLY A 419 2.58 -11.08 0.08
CA GLY A 419 2.44 -12.54 0.11
C GLY A 419 1.59 -13.03 1.28
N GLY A 420 2.22 -13.80 2.18
CA GLY A 420 1.55 -14.49 3.30
C GLY A 420 1.42 -13.68 4.59
N ALA A 421 2.15 -12.57 4.76
CA ALA A 421 2.10 -11.76 5.97
C ALA A 421 0.97 -10.73 5.88
N ARG A 422 -0.20 -11.07 6.40
CA ARG A 422 -1.41 -10.23 6.34
C ARG A 422 -1.80 -9.61 7.69
N THR A 423 -0.86 -9.51 8.63
CA THR A 423 -1.06 -8.85 9.92
C THR A 423 0.18 -8.03 10.26
N ALA A 424 0.00 -6.93 10.99
CA ALA A 424 1.11 -6.08 11.43
C ALA A 424 2.16 -6.88 12.23
N LYS A 425 1.71 -7.79 13.10
CA LYS A 425 2.59 -8.69 13.85
C LYS A 425 3.48 -9.53 12.92
N LYS A 426 2.91 -10.13 11.86
CA LYS A 426 3.67 -10.99 10.96
C LYS A 426 4.65 -10.20 10.09
N VAL A 427 4.26 -9.01 9.65
CA VAL A 427 5.15 -8.07 8.96
C VAL A 427 6.31 -7.69 9.87
N PHE A 428 6.04 -7.28 11.10
CA PHE A 428 7.06 -6.95 12.10
C PHE A 428 8.05 -8.10 12.32
N GLU A 429 7.56 -9.32 12.55
CA GLU A 429 8.41 -10.52 12.75
C GLU A 429 9.32 -10.79 11.55
N ASN A 430 8.78 -10.74 10.33
CA ASN A 430 9.56 -10.98 9.11
C ASN A 430 10.65 -9.91 8.92
N VAL A 431 10.28 -8.64 9.10
CA VAL A 431 11.19 -7.51 8.93
C VAL A 431 12.31 -7.54 9.96
N THR A 432 11.98 -7.65 11.25
CA THR A 432 12.98 -7.63 12.33
C THR A 432 13.92 -8.83 12.27
N LYS A 433 13.39 -10.03 11.94
CA LYS A 433 14.21 -11.21 11.66
C LYS A 433 15.19 -10.97 10.51
N GLY A 434 14.71 -10.42 9.41
CA GLY A 434 15.54 -10.15 8.24
C GLY A 434 16.63 -9.10 8.51
N ILE A 435 16.29 -8.04 9.26
CA ILE A 435 17.21 -6.97 9.64
C ILE A 435 18.35 -7.49 10.54
N ALA A 436 18.02 -8.33 11.52
CA ALA A 436 19.01 -8.80 12.52
C ALA A 436 20.23 -9.50 11.88
N GLU A 437 20.05 -10.08 10.72
CA GLU A 437 21.07 -10.86 10.01
C GLU A 437 21.98 -10.00 9.10
N ARG A 438 21.74 -8.67 8.99
CA ARG A 438 22.36 -7.83 7.96
C ARG A 438 23.02 -6.57 8.52
N GLN A 439 24.01 -6.07 7.79
CA GLN A 439 24.66 -4.80 8.07
C GLN A 439 23.87 -3.62 7.50
N ASN A 440 23.40 -3.75 6.26
CA ASN A 440 22.54 -2.80 5.58
C ASN A 440 21.27 -3.54 5.15
N SER A 441 20.14 -3.09 5.62
CA SER A 441 18.84 -3.70 5.35
C SER A 441 17.99 -2.79 4.48
N VAL A 442 17.77 -3.18 3.24
CA VAL A 442 16.78 -2.56 2.35
C VAL A 442 15.50 -3.37 2.47
N VAL A 443 14.52 -2.80 3.15
CA VAL A 443 13.28 -3.47 3.53
C VAL A 443 12.21 -3.21 2.49
N LEU A 444 11.66 -4.27 1.88
CA LEU A 444 10.49 -4.17 1.01
C LEU A 444 9.21 -4.22 1.85
N GLN A 445 8.42 -3.18 1.72
CA GLN A 445 7.04 -3.07 2.21
C GLN A 445 6.18 -2.36 1.16
N HIS A 446 4.85 -2.39 1.34
CA HIS A 446 3.91 -1.68 0.47
C HIS A 446 2.99 -0.79 1.33
N ASP A 447 2.99 0.50 1.07
CA ASP A 447 2.10 1.44 1.79
C ASP A 447 0.63 1.34 1.33
N THR A 448 0.38 0.57 0.29
CA THR A 448 -0.97 0.16 -0.14
C THR A 448 -1.61 -0.88 0.80
N LYS A 449 -0.86 -1.44 1.74
CA LYS A 449 -1.33 -2.45 2.71
C LYS A 449 -1.41 -1.85 4.10
N GLY A 450 -2.64 -1.63 4.61
CA GLY A 450 -2.85 -1.05 5.94
C GLY A 450 -2.10 -1.77 7.07
N TYR A 451 -2.13 -3.11 7.07
CA TYR A 451 -1.40 -3.92 8.06
C TYR A 451 0.14 -3.81 7.94
N SER A 452 0.66 -3.49 6.75
CA SER A 452 2.08 -3.20 6.57
C SER A 452 2.45 -1.86 7.21
N VAL A 453 1.62 -0.84 6.98
CA VAL A 453 1.78 0.48 7.61
C VAL A 453 1.62 0.40 9.13
N ASP A 454 0.70 -0.42 9.65
CA ASP A 454 0.50 -0.63 11.09
C ASP A 454 1.74 -1.23 11.79
N ALA A 455 2.57 -1.99 11.07
CA ALA A 455 3.79 -2.57 11.62
C ALA A 455 4.93 -1.55 11.75
N VAL A 456 4.89 -0.44 11.01
CA VAL A 456 6.05 0.47 10.86
C VAL A 456 6.47 1.10 12.17
N GLU A 457 5.52 1.53 12.99
CA GLU A 457 5.82 2.14 14.28
C GLU A 457 6.63 1.20 15.18
N GLN A 458 6.22 -0.05 15.27
CA GLN A 458 6.93 -1.05 16.07
C GLN A 458 8.30 -1.43 15.47
N ILE A 459 8.41 -1.47 14.13
CA ILE A 459 9.69 -1.71 13.45
C ILE A 459 10.68 -0.59 13.77
N ILE A 460 10.24 0.67 13.69
CA ILE A 460 11.08 1.84 14.01
C ILE A 460 11.51 1.79 15.47
N ALA A 461 10.57 1.61 16.40
CA ALA A 461 10.84 1.55 17.81
C ALA A 461 11.84 0.44 18.14
N TRP A 462 11.63 -0.75 17.60
CA TRP A 462 12.54 -1.88 17.77
C TRP A 462 13.95 -1.56 17.22
N GLY A 463 14.02 -0.98 16.02
CA GLY A 463 15.30 -0.63 15.41
C GLY A 463 16.08 0.39 16.25
N LEU A 464 15.43 1.47 16.66
CA LEU A 464 16.05 2.54 17.46
C LEU A 464 16.51 2.02 18.83
N CYS A 465 15.69 1.21 19.51
CA CYS A 465 16.04 0.59 20.78
C CYS A 465 17.17 -0.45 20.68
N ASN A 466 17.46 -0.97 19.48
CA ASN A 466 18.58 -1.86 19.20
C ASN A 466 19.78 -1.14 18.55
N GLY A 467 19.80 0.19 18.54
CA GLY A 467 20.93 1.00 18.05
C GLY A 467 21.07 1.04 16.53
N TYR A 468 20.04 0.69 15.78
CA TYR A 468 20.06 0.82 14.32
C TYR A 468 19.86 2.27 13.90
N THR A 469 20.52 2.65 12.80
CA THR A 469 20.31 3.94 12.14
C THR A 469 19.31 3.76 10.99
N PHE A 470 18.32 4.66 10.90
CA PHE A 470 17.40 4.70 9.77
C PHE A 470 17.82 5.78 8.77
N LYS A 471 17.82 5.43 7.48
CA LYS A 471 18.10 6.38 6.40
C LYS A 471 17.15 6.17 5.23
N ALA A 472 16.89 7.24 4.48
CA ALA A 472 16.33 7.09 3.14
C ALA A 472 17.44 6.68 2.17
N LEU A 473 17.08 5.96 1.09
CA LEU A 473 18.02 5.64 0.02
C LEU A 473 18.38 6.90 -0.77
N ASP A 474 19.62 6.99 -1.17
CA ASP A 474 20.15 8.00 -2.07
C ASP A 474 21.10 7.34 -3.09
N LYS A 475 21.72 8.16 -3.96
CA LYS A 475 22.64 7.66 -4.99
C LYS A 475 23.92 7.03 -4.41
N ASP A 476 24.28 7.37 -3.17
CA ASP A 476 25.49 6.92 -2.49
C ASP A 476 25.22 5.76 -1.53
N SER A 477 23.96 5.38 -1.38
CA SER A 477 23.53 4.24 -0.55
C SER A 477 24.11 2.93 -1.11
N PRO A 478 24.45 1.96 -0.23
CA PRO A 478 24.97 0.67 -0.66
C PRO A 478 24.03 -0.02 -1.65
N ALA A 479 24.57 -0.43 -2.78
CA ALA A 479 23.81 -1.11 -3.83
C ALA A 479 23.16 -2.39 -3.27
N CYS A 480 21.88 -2.56 -3.57
CA CYS A 480 21.11 -3.76 -3.23
C CYS A 480 20.49 -4.27 -4.53
N HIS A 481 21.13 -5.25 -5.16
CA HIS A 481 20.70 -5.79 -6.44
C HIS A 481 20.49 -7.30 -6.33
N HIS A 482 19.39 -7.80 -6.85
CA HIS A 482 19.21 -9.20 -7.10
C HIS A 482 19.98 -9.65 -8.35
N SER A 483 20.25 -10.95 -8.47
CA SER A 483 20.82 -11.51 -9.69
C SER A 483 19.82 -11.42 -10.83
N VAL A 484 20.13 -10.67 -11.87
CA VAL A 484 19.28 -10.56 -13.06
C VAL A 484 19.13 -11.92 -13.74
N ARG A 485 17.88 -12.33 -13.99
CA ARG A 485 17.56 -13.68 -14.54
C ARG A 485 16.95 -13.65 -15.95
N ASN A 486 16.66 -12.47 -16.48
CA ASN A 486 16.05 -12.29 -17.79
C ASN A 486 16.75 -11.18 -18.59
#